data_12eb6b4558bdf5a547ac591b5f124bd8
#
_entry.id   12eb6b4558bdf5a547ac591b5f124bd8
#
_cell.length_a   1.000
_cell.length_b   1.000
_cell.length_c   1.000
_cell.angle_alpha   90.00
_cell.angle_beta   90.00
_cell.angle_gamma   90.00
#
_symmetry.space_group_name_H-M   'P 1'
#
loop_
_entity.id
_entity.type
_entity.pdbx_description
1 polymer ?
#
loop_
_entity_poly.entity_id
_entity_poly.type
_entity_poly.pdbx_seq_one_letter_code
_entity_poly.pdbx_strand_id
1 'polypeptide(L)'
;YKCEYQVMLADGTKIFLNAGSELRYPVAFTANERKVFLKGEAYFEVTRDTARPFCVETAEQNIQVLGTIFNVYAYPDEPMNYTSLMSGKVAVTDKRTGTDRVLEPGQQVVLDVVTGKAAIQEADMQQVLGWRNHDLIVKEETLEVIMAKVARWYDVKIQFAHENLKKMRFTANLHRKKDLQELLKVIATIGDLRLTYQDGIVIIDFK
;
A
#
# COMPACT_ATOMS: atom_id res chain seq x y z
N TYR A 1 12.95 -4.31 11.59
CA TYR A 1 12.01 -3.67 12.53
C TYR A 1 11.01 -2.86 11.74
N LYS A 2 9.79 -3.38 11.69
CA LYS A 2 8.89 -2.85 10.70
C LYS A 2 7.58 -2.56 11.35
N CYS A 3 7.67 -1.42 12.01
CA CYS A 3 6.55 -0.82 12.68
C CYS A 3 5.76 0.01 11.68
N GLU A 4 4.48 -0.08 11.78
CA GLU A 4 3.60 0.99 11.38
C GLU A 4 3.99 2.23 12.17
N TYR A 5 4.20 3.33 11.48
CA TYR A 5 4.64 4.56 12.11
C TYR A 5 3.58 5.63 11.97
N GLN A 6 3.20 6.25 13.06
CA GLN A 6 2.28 7.38 13.05
C GLN A 6 3.07 8.69 13.12
N VAL A 7 2.75 9.59 12.20
CA VAL A 7 3.29 10.97 12.17
C VAL A 7 2.13 11.94 12.27
N MET A 8 2.28 12.98 13.08
CA MET A 8 1.39 14.13 13.10
C MET A 8 2.17 15.33 12.57
N LEU A 9 1.69 15.93 11.49
CA LEU A 9 2.31 17.10 10.87
C LEU A 9 1.91 18.39 11.60
N ALA A 10 2.62 19.49 11.29
CA ALA A 10 2.41 20.79 11.92
C ALA A 10 1.00 21.38 11.71
N ASP A 11 0.28 20.96 10.67
CA ASP A 11 -1.10 21.35 10.37
C ASP A 11 -2.16 20.46 11.07
N GLY A 12 -1.72 19.49 11.89
CA GLY A 12 -2.59 18.51 12.56
C GLY A 12 -2.96 17.30 11.71
N THR A 13 -2.51 17.21 10.46
CA THR A 13 -2.69 16.02 9.61
C THR A 13 -2.01 14.82 10.24
N LYS A 14 -2.73 13.69 10.33
CA LYS A 14 -2.20 12.42 10.81
C LYS A 14 -1.92 11.50 9.64
N ILE A 15 -0.76 10.86 9.66
CA ILE A 15 -0.31 9.94 8.63
C ILE A 15 0.14 8.65 9.30
N PHE A 16 -0.37 7.52 8.84
CA PHE A 16 0.05 6.20 9.28
C PHE A 16 0.81 5.55 8.13
N LEU A 17 2.04 5.14 8.37
CA LEU A 17 2.91 4.51 7.38
C LEU A 17 2.93 3.00 7.58
N ASN A 18 2.71 2.25 6.51
CA ASN A 18 2.89 0.81 6.53
C ASN A 18 4.38 0.42 6.41
N ALA A 19 4.69 -0.84 6.68
CA ALA A 19 6.04 -1.38 6.62
C ALA A 19 6.74 -1.11 5.26
N GLY A 20 8.02 -0.75 5.31
CA GLY A 20 8.82 -0.47 4.11
C GLY A 20 8.48 0.85 3.41
N SER A 21 7.70 1.74 4.05
CA SER A 21 7.33 3.04 3.48
C SER A 21 8.28 4.15 3.90
N GLU A 22 8.44 5.15 3.02
CA GLU A 22 9.21 6.38 3.24
C GLU A 22 8.31 7.59 3.02
N LEU A 23 8.29 8.52 3.99
CA LEU A 23 7.60 9.80 3.87
C LEU A 23 8.60 10.93 4.04
N ARG A 24 8.62 11.85 3.07
CA ARG A 24 9.39 13.09 3.16
C ARG A 24 8.42 14.26 3.22
N TYR A 25 8.63 15.14 4.19
CA TYR A 25 7.81 16.33 4.40
C TYR A 25 8.65 17.47 4.97
N PRO A 26 8.30 18.74 4.70
CA PRO A 26 9.00 19.88 5.26
C PRO A 26 8.66 20.06 6.75
N VAL A 27 9.55 20.68 7.50
CA VAL A 27 9.31 21.05 8.91
C VAL A 27 8.09 21.99 9.03
N ALA A 28 7.93 22.90 8.05
CA ALA A 28 6.78 23.78 7.94
C ALA A 28 6.32 23.84 6.48
N PHE A 29 5.00 23.87 6.27
CA PHE A 29 4.42 24.03 4.94
C PHE A 29 4.52 25.46 4.44
N THR A 30 4.47 25.62 3.12
CA THR A 30 4.44 26.94 2.47
C THR A 30 3.09 27.64 2.68
N ALA A 31 3.00 28.91 2.29
CA ALA A 31 1.74 29.65 2.34
C ALA A 31 0.69 29.14 1.33
N ASN A 32 1.13 28.44 0.27
CA ASN A 32 0.27 28.09 -0.86
C ASN A 32 -0.14 26.62 -0.90
N GLU A 33 0.69 25.71 -0.36
CA GLU A 33 0.43 24.26 -0.41
C GLU A 33 1.05 23.52 0.78
N ARG A 34 0.50 22.33 1.06
CA ARG A 34 0.99 21.38 2.04
C ARG A 34 1.45 20.13 1.31
N LYS A 35 2.73 20.06 0.95
CA LYS A 35 3.27 19.00 0.08
C LYS A 35 4.11 18.00 0.84
N VAL A 36 3.86 16.71 0.58
CA VAL A 36 4.62 15.57 1.08
C VAL A 36 4.96 14.63 -0.06
N PHE A 37 6.01 13.81 0.11
CA PHE A 37 6.44 12.79 -0.86
C PHE A 37 6.33 11.42 -0.21
N LEU A 38 5.71 10.47 -0.90
CA LEU A 38 5.50 9.10 -0.43
C LEU A 38 6.12 8.09 -1.38
N LYS A 39 6.85 7.12 -0.79
CA LYS A 39 7.14 5.82 -1.40
C LYS A 39 6.59 4.74 -0.47
N GLY A 40 5.81 3.80 -0.98
CA GLY A 40 5.19 2.77 -0.20
C GLY A 40 3.72 3.02 0.10
N GLU A 41 3.24 2.64 1.26
CA GLU A 41 1.83 2.74 1.64
C GLU A 41 1.63 3.62 2.85
N ALA A 42 0.65 4.52 2.75
CA ALA A 42 0.24 5.37 3.85
C ALA A 42 -1.26 5.66 3.85
N TYR A 43 -1.80 5.73 5.05
CA TYR A 43 -3.15 6.20 5.32
C TYR A 43 -3.08 7.62 5.87
N PHE A 44 -3.91 8.50 5.33
CA PHE A 44 -3.92 9.93 5.61
C PHE A 44 -5.26 10.36 6.23
N GLU A 45 -5.19 11.06 7.34
CA GLU A 45 -6.29 11.83 7.92
C GLU A 45 -5.92 13.32 7.81
N VAL A 46 -6.27 13.94 6.68
CA VAL A 46 -5.84 15.30 6.37
C VAL A 46 -6.74 16.33 7.02
N THR A 47 -6.14 17.25 7.76
CA THR A 47 -6.84 18.41 8.34
C THR A 47 -7.42 19.29 7.23
N ARG A 48 -8.71 19.66 7.37
CA ARG A 48 -9.41 20.48 6.37
C ARG A 48 -8.81 21.90 6.31
N ASP A 49 -8.34 22.27 5.12
CA ASP A 49 -7.89 23.62 4.78
C ASP A 49 -8.13 23.84 3.28
N THR A 50 -9.15 24.64 2.97
CA THR A 50 -9.56 24.89 1.57
C THR A 50 -8.70 25.95 0.88
N ALA A 51 -7.94 26.75 1.64
CA ALA A 51 -7.04 27.77 1.10
C ALA A 51 -5.71 27.16 0.66
N ARG A 52 -5.26 26.06 1.31
CA ARG A 52 -4.00 25.40 1.03
C ARG A 52 -4.22 23.90 0.80
N PRO A 53 -4.23 23.45 -0.45
CA PRO A 53 -4.38 22.03 -0.74
C PRO A 53 -3.27 21.21 -0.11
N PHE A 54 -3.60 19.98 0.29
CA PHE A 54 -2.63 18.97 0.71
C PHE A 54 -2.31 18.09 -0.49
N CYS A 55 -1.02 17.99 -0.82
CA CYS A 55 -0.53 17.27 -1.99
C CYS A 55 0.37 16.11 -1.57
N VAL A 56 0.00 14.89 -1.96
CA VAL A 56 0.88 13.71 -1.85
C VAL A 56 1.45 13.42 -3.22
N GLU A 57 2.77 13.50 -3.32
CA GLU A 57 3.50 13.16 -4.53
C GLU A 57 4.13 11.77 -4.40
N THR A 58 3.83 10.89 -5.36
CA THR A 58 4.49 9.60 -5.54
C THR A 58 5.36 9.63 -6.80
N ALA A 59 5.98 8.53 -7.16
CA ALA A 59 6.73 8.44 -8.42
C ALA A 59 5.82 8.72 -9.63
N GLU A 60 4.59 8.16 -9.62
CA GLU A 60 3.70 8.11 -10.79
C GLU A 60 2.51 9.07 -10.69
N GLN A 61 2.15 9.55 -9.50
CA GLN A 61 0.92 10.29 -9.27
C GLN A 61 1.15 11.53 -8.41
N ASN A 62 0.35 12.58 -8.67
CA ASN A 62 0.10 13.68 -7.76
C ASN A 62 -1.33 13.56 -7.23
N ILE A 63 -1.48 13.54 -5.91
CA ILE A 63 -2.77 13.35 -5.24
C ILE A 63 -3.06 14.62 -4.45
N GLN A 64 -4.18 15.28 -4.74
CA GLN A 64 -4.55 16.55 -4.13
C GLN A 64 -5.87 16.44 -3.37
N VAL A 65 -5.87 16.98 -2.15
CA VAL A 65 -7.04 16.97 -1.25
C VAL A 65 -7.14 18.28 -0.46
N LEU A 66 -8.34 18.57 0.08
CA LEU A 66 -8.58 19.76 0.92
C LEU A 66 -8.90 19.44 2.38
N GLY A 67 -9.11 18.18 2.71
CA GLY A 67 -9.51 17.69 4.04
C GLY A 67 -10.24 16.36 3.87
N THR A 68 -9.50 15.28 3.86
CA THR A 68 -9.91 14.01 3.27
C THR A 68 -9.26 12.87 4.03
N ILE A 69 -9.95 11.73 4.09
CA ILE A 69 -9.40 10.47 4.60
C ILE A 69 -9.22 9.53 3.42
N PHE A 70 -7.99 9.10 3.17
CA PHE A 70 -7.65 8.25 2.03
C PHE A 70 -6.40 7.40 2.29
N ASN A 71 -6.22 6.35 1.51
CA ASN A 71 -5.04 5.48 1.50
C ASN A 71 -4.32 5.57 0.16
N VAL A 72 -3.01 5.59 0.18
CA VAL A 72 -2.18 5.51 -1.02
C VAL A 72 -1.25 4.32 -0.87
N TYR A 73 -1.25 3.44 -1.89
CA TYR A 73 -0.35 2.30 -2.05
C TYR A 73 0.47 2.53 -3.31
N ALA A 74 1.76 2.81 -3.15
CA ALA A 74 2.68 3.16 -4.24
C ALA A 74 4.10 2.68 -3.93
N TYR A 75 4.28 1.35 -3.80
CA TYR A 75 5.59 0.75 -3.64
C TYR A 75 6.32 0.71 -4.97
N PRO A 76 7.59 1.16 -5.04
CA PRO A 76 8.34 1.23 -6.30
C PRO A 76 8.65 -0.12 -6.96
N ASP A 77 8.61 -1.19 -6.17
CA ASP A 77 8.85 -2.58 -6.59
C ASP A 77 7.58 -3.32 -7.02
N GLU A 78 6.42 -2.63 -7.01
CA GLU A 78 5.14 -3.21 -7.38
C GLU A 78 4.58 -2.61 -8.67
N PRO A 79 3.95 -3.44 -9.52
CA PRO A 79 3.44 -2.98 -10.81
C PRO A 79 2.14 -2.18 -10.71
N MET A 80 1.48 -2.19 -9.55
CA MET A 80 0.17 -1.58 -9.36
C MET A 80 0.20 -0.55 -8.25
N ASN A 81 -0.30 0.66 -8.53
CA ASN A 81 -0.54 1.69 -7.51
C ASN A 81 -2.04 1.85 -7.27
N TYR A 82 -2.40 2.10 -6.02
CA TYR A 82 -3.80 2.32 -5.61
C TYR A 82 -3.91 3.60 -4.80
N THR A 83 -4.91 4.42 -5.14
CA THR A 83 -5.34 5.56 -4.31
C THR A 83 -6.81 5.38 -3.99
N SER A 84 -7.13 5.10 -2.72
CA SER A 84 -8.48 4.73 -2.26
C SER A 84 -9.05 5.79 -1.33
N LEU A 85 -10.29 6.21 -1.58
CA LEU A 85 -10.95 7.29 -0.85
C LEU A 85 -11.97 6.75 0.16
N MET A 86 -11.80 7.11 1.45
CA MET A 86 -12.73 6.78 2.54
C MET A 86 -13.76 7.89 2.77
N SER A 87 -13.29 9.16 2.81
CA SER A 87 -14.18 10.31 3.09
C SER A 87 -13.61 11.58 2.49
N GLY A 88 -14.47 12.44 1.99
CA GLY A 88 -14.10 13.71 1.35
C GLY A 88 -14.01 13.62 -0.16
N LYS A 89 -12.99 14.20 -0.76
CA LYS A 89 -12.74 14.22 -2.19
C LYS A 89 -11.25 14.15 -2.48
N VAL A 90 -10.85 13.35 -3.47
CA VAL A 90 -9.47 13.19 -3.92
C VAL A 90 -9.39 13.46 -5.41
N ALA A 91 -8.47 14.32 -5.83
CA ALA A 91 -8.05 14.44 -7.22
C ALA A 91 -6.71 13.74 -7.41
N VAL A 92 -6.63 12.82 -8.39
CA VAL A 92 -5.43 12.07 -8.72
C VAL A 92 -5.01 12.41 -10.13
N THR A 93 -3.83 13.01 -10.28
CA THR A 93 -3.21 13.31 -11.57
C THR A 93 -2.14 12.26 -11.88
N ASP A 94 -2.27 11.59 -13.00
CA ASP A 94 -1.22 10.73 -13.55
C ASP A 94 -0.10 11.60 -14.11
N LYS A 95 1.11 11.49 -13.59
CA LYS A 95 2.26 12.32 -13.99
C LYS A 95 2.71 12.10 -15.42
N ARG A 96 2.48 10.91 -15.97
CA ARG A 96 2.90 10.56 -17.32
C ARG A 96 1.97 11.13 -18.38
N THR A 97 0.66 11.11 -18.13
CA THR A 97 -0.37 11.52 -19.10
C THR A 97 -0.95 12.90 -18.83
N GLY A 98 -0.76 13.43 -17.61
CA GLY A 98 -1.43 14.64 -17.13
C GLY A 98 -2.94 14.48 -16.93
N THR A 99 -3.44 13.22 -16.93
CA THR A 99 -4.89 12.97 -16.80
C THR A 99 -5.32 13.05 -15.35
N ASP A 100 -6.34 13.85 -15.09
CA ASP A 100 -6.97 13.98 -13.78
C ASP A 100 -8.12 13.00 -13.59
N ARG A 101 -8.23 12.41 -12.42
CA ARG A 101 -9.34 11.58 -11.96
C ARG A 101 -9.80 12.03 -10.59
N VAL A 102 -11.10 12.18 -10.43
CA VAL A 102 -11.68 12.57 -9.14
C VAL A 102 -12.43 11.38 -8.56
N LEU A 103 -12.13 11.06 -7.30
CA LEU A 103 -12.75 9.96 -6.57
C LEU A 103 -13.88 10.45 -5.69
N GLU A 104 -14.89 9.61 -5.55
CA GLU A 104 -15.92 9.65 -4.53
C GLU A 104 -15.64 8.61 -3.43
N PRO A 105 -16.19 8.79 -2.20
CA PRO A 105 -16.01 7.81 -1.13
C PRO A 105 -16.42 6.39 -1.57
N GLY A 106 -15.60 5.40 -1.23
CA GLY A 106 -15.76 4.01 -1.66
C GLY A 106 -15.00 3.66 -2.94
N GLN A 107 -14.48 4.65 -3.68
CA GLN A 107 -13.76 4.43 -4.93
C GLN A 107 -12.25 4.43 -4.75
N GLN A 108 -11.56 3.84 -5.73
CA GLN A 108 -10.11 3.92 -5.89
C GLN A 108 -9.69 4.11 -7.34
N VAL A 109 -8.59 4.82 -7.54
CA VAL A 109 -7.81 4.75 -8.78
C VAL A 109 -6.87 3.57 -8.69
N VAL A 110 -6.87 2.73 -9.72
CA VAL A 110 -5.90 1.67 -9.94
C VAL A 110 -5.03 2.07 -11.12
N LEU A 111 -3.74 2.20 -10.92
CA LEU A 111 -2.77 2.51 -11.96
C LEU A 111 -1.82 1.33 -12.15
N ASP A 112 -1.82 0.76 -13.34
CA ASP A 112 -0.79 -0.17 -13.79
C ASP A 112 0.44 0.65 -14.25
N VAL A 113 1.50 0.60 -13.46
CA VAL A 113 2.73 1.37 -13.68
C VAL A 113 3.45 0.94 -14.95
N VAL A 114 3.38 -0.35 -15.29
CA VAL A 114 4.06 -0.93 -16.46
C VAL A 114 3.38 -0.48 -17.76
N THR A 115 2.06 -0.64 -17.83
CA THR A 115 1.30 -0.30 -19.04
C THR A 115 0.84 1.16 -19.06
N GLY A 116 0.76 1.81 -17.88
CA GLY A 116 0.23 3.13 -17.67
C GLY A 116 -1.28 3.24 -17.83
N LYS A 117 -1.98 2.13 -17.83
CA LYS A 117 -3.43 2.13 -17.80
C LYS A 117 -3.91 2.48 -16.40
N ALA A 118 -4.87 3.39 -16.31
CA ALA A 118 -5.48 3.75 -15.05
C ALA A 118 -7.01 3.75 -15.17
N ALA A 119 -7.68 3.23 -14.14
CA ALA A 119 -9.14 3.15 -14.05
C ALA A 119 -9.62 3.53 -12.66
N ILE A 120 -10.84 4.04 -12.56
CA ILE A 120 -11.59 4.17 -11.30
C ILE A 120 -12.45 2.92 -11.14
N GLN A 121 -12.44 2.36 -9.94
CA GLN A 121 -13.29 1.23 -9.56
C GLN A 121 -13.70 1.33 -8.08
N GLU A 122 -14.69 0.54 -7.68
CA GLU A 122 -15.05 0.37 -6.27
C GLU A 122 -13.88 -0.25 -5.49
N ALA A 123 -13.67 0.23 -4.28
CA ALA A 123 -12.61 -0.24 -3.39
C ALA A 123 -13.18 -1.14 -2.30
N ASP A 124 -12.57 -2.30 -2.08
CA ASP A 124 -12.82 -3.10 -0.89
C ASP A 124 -12.11 -2.48 0.32
N MET A 125 -12.83 -1.68 1.09
CA MET A 125 -12.24 -0.95 2.22
C MET A 125 -11.71 -1.88 3.33
N GLN A 126 -12.22 -3.10 3.46
CA GLN A 126 -11.67 -4.07 4.40
C GLN A 126 -10.28 -4.52 3.94
N GLN A 127 -10.11 -4.79 2.65
CA GLN A 127 -8.81 -5.14 2.07
C GLN A 127 -7.83 -3.96 2.12
N VAL A 128 -8.28 -2.75 1.76
CA VAL A 128 -7.46 -1.52 1.76
C VAL A 128 -6.94 -1.19 3.17
N LEU A 129 -7.77 -1.35 4.20
CA LEU A 129 -7.45 -0.94 5.57
C LEU A 129 -7.00 -2.09 6.47
N GLY A 130 -6.99 -3.32 5.98
CA GLY A 130 -6.63 -4.51 6.75
C GLY A 130 -5.27 -4.37 7.44
N TRP A 131 -4.29 -3.78 6.77
CA TRP A 131 -2.95 -3.60 7.30
C TRP A 131 -2.91 -2.76 8.60
N ARG A 132 -3.83 -1.81 8.76
CA ARG A 132 -3.95 -1.01 10.00
C ARG A 132 -4.44 -1.83 11.20
N ASN A 133 -5.10 -2.96 10.95
CA ASN A 133 -5.53 -3.92 11.95
C ASN A 133 -4.61 -5.14 12.02
N HIS A 134 -3.43 -5.06 11.40
CA HIS A 134 -2.49 -6.17 11.26
C HIS A 134 -3.06 -7.36 10.47
N ASP A 135 -4.05 -7.12 9.61
CA ASP A 135 -4.63 -8.12 8.72
C ASP A 135 -4.13 -7.96 7.29
N LEU A 136 -3.81 -9.06 6.66
CA LEU A 136 -3.60 -9.18 5.23
C LEU A 136 -4.82 -9.88 4.63
N ILE A 137 -5.76 -9.07 4.17
CA ILE A 137 -6.95 -9.56 3.48
C ILE A 137 -6.61 -9.63 1.99
N VAL A 138 -6.60 -10.82 1.44
CA VAL A 138 -6.30 -11.08 0.03
C VAL A 138 -7.48 -11.75 -0.65
N LYS A 139 -7.83 -11.27 -1.85
CA LYS A 139 -8.90 -11.81 -2.67
C LYS A 139 -8.37 -11.98 -4.08
N GLU A 140 -8.21 -13.24 -4.51
CA GLU A 140 -7.67 -13.58 -5.83
C GLU A 140 -6.31 -12.92 -6.12
N GLU A 141 -5.49 -12.68 -5.08
CA GLU A 141 -4.15 -12.11 -5.25
C GLU A 141 -3.11 -13.20 -5.55
N THR A 142 -2.07 -12.83 -6.29
CA THR A 142 -0.97 -13.74 -6.61
C THR A 142 -0.07 -13.97 -5.39
N LEU A 143 0.54 -15.14 -5.31
CA LEU A 143 1.48 -15.47 -4.26
C LEU A 143 2.66 -14.49 -4.22
N GLU A 144 3.10 -13.99 -5.39
CA GLU A 144 4.14 -12.98 -5.47
C GLU A 144 3.77 -11.70 -4.69
N VAL A 145 2.57 -11.16 -4.91
CA VAL A 145 2.08 -9.97 -4.20
C VAL A 145 1.92 -10.23 -2.70
N ILE A 146 1.37 -11.40 -2.33
CA ILE A 146 1.23 -11.78 -0.92
C ILE A 146 2.59 -11.86 -0.23
N MET A 147 3.56 -12.51 -0.87
CA MET A 147 4.89 -12.68 -0.28
C MET A 147 5.70 -11.39 -0.27
N ALA A 148 5.47 -10.45 -1.20
CA ALA A 148 6.05 -9.11 -1.14
C ALA A 148 5.57 -8.34 0.10
N LYS A 149 4.27 -8.44 0.45
CA LYS A 149 3.72 -7.87 1.69
C LYS A 149 4.35 -8.52 2.93
N VAL A 150 4.49 -9.85 2.95
CA VAL A 150 5.16 -10.59 4.03
C VAL A 150 6.63 -10.18 4.15
N ALA A 151 7.34 -10.04 3.03
CA ALA A 151 8.74 -9.60 3.00
C ALA A 151 8.93 -8.25 3.71
N ARG A 152 8.06 -7.28 3.42
CA ARG A 152 8.07 -5.95 4.05
C ARG A 152 7.75 -6.02 5.54
N TRP A 153 6.79 -6.85 5.94
CA TRP A 153 6.38 -6.97 7.34
C TRP A 153 7.44 -7.56 8.25
N TYR A 154 8.23 -8.52 7.72
CA TYR A 154 9.19 -9.29 8.54
C TYR A 154 10.67 -9.01 8.18
N ASP A 155 10.91 -8.17 7.17
CA ASP A 155 12.28 -7.87 6.69
C ASP A 155 13.03 -9.10 6.20
N VAL A 156 12.40 -9.84 5.36
CA VAL A 156 12.95 -11.06 4.80
C VAL A 156 13.01 -10.96 3.27
N LYS A 157 13.89 -11.71 2.68
CA LYS A 157 13.92 -11.91 1.23
C LYS A 157 13.04 -13.09 0.85
N ILE A 158 12.40 -13.01 -0.31
CA ILE A 158 11.58 -14.09 -0.85
C ILE A 158 12.29 -14.68 -2.07
N GLN A 159 12.38 -15.99 -2.09
CA GLN A 159 12.91 -16.76 -3.22
C GLN A 159 11.90 -17.81 -3.64
N PHE A 160 11.50 -17.77 -4.90
CA PHE A 160 10.66 -18.80 -5.51
C PHE A 160 11.54 -19.82 -6.22
N ALA A 161 11.38 -21.10 -5.90
CA ALA A 161 12.08 -22.18 -6.58
C ALA A 161 11.64 -22.31 -8.05
N HIS A 162 10.38 -21.96 -8.32
CA HIS A 162 9.79 -22.04 -9.66
C HIS A 162 8.97 -20.78 -9.97
N GLU A 163 9.09 -20.23 -11.17
CA GLU A 163 8.38 -19.01 -11.61
C GLU A 163 6.85 -19.15 -11.63
N ASN A 164 6.32 -20.33 -11.87
CA ASN A 164 4.88 -20.58 -11.87
C ASN A 164 4.24 -20.43 -10.48
N LEU A 165 4.99 -20.62 -9.40
CA LEU A 165 4.53 -20.39 -8.03
C LEU A 165 4.07 -18.94 -7.82
N LYS A 166 4.76 -17.98 -8.43
CA LYS A 166 4.42 -16.55 -8.33
C LYS A 166 2.99 -16.24 -8.75
N LYS A 167 2.50 -16.96 -9.76
CA LYS A 167 1.18 -16.74 -10.38
C LYS A 167 0.02 -17.45 -9.67
N MET A 168 0.31 -18.30 -8.69
CA MET A 168 -0.75 -18.95 -7.89
C MET A 168 -1.59 -17.90 -7.18
N ARG A 169 -2.93 -18.07 -7.22
CA ARG A 169 -3.85 -17.10 -6.62
C ARG A 169 -4.44 -17.63 -5.33
N PHE A 170 -4.62 -16.73 -4.38
CA PHE A 170 -5.14 -17.06 -3.06
C PHE A 170 -6.23 -16.06 -2.65
N THR A 171 -7.19 -16.58 -1.91
CA THR A 171 -8.16 -15.79 -1.16
C THR A 171 -8.06 -16.22 0.30
N ALA A 172 -7.66 -15.31 1.17
CA ALA A 172 -7.44 -15.58 2.59
C ALA A 172 -7.51 -14.30 3.42
N ASN A 173 -7.80 -14.46 4.70
CA ASN A 173 -7.56 -13.44 5.70
C ASN A 173 -6.43 -13.94 6.61
N LEU A 174 -5.27 -13.31 6.49
CA LEU A 174 -4.05 -13.66 7.21
C LEU A 174 -3.78 -12.59 8.25
N HIS A 175 -3.90 -12.96 9.52
CA HIS A 175 -3.51 -12.05 10.60
C HIS A 175 -1.99 -12.04 10.76
N ARG A 176 -1.40 -10.84 10.84
CA ARG A 176 0.04 -10.68 11.10
C ARG A 176 0.40 -11.27 12.44
N LYS A 177 1.12 -12.36 12.42
CA LYS A 177 1.63 -13.04 13.61
C LYS A 177 2.89 -12.35 14.14
N LYS A 178 3.18 -12.52 15.43
CA LYS A 178 4.47 -12.08 16.00
C LYS A 178 5.63 -12.88 15.42
N ASP A 179 5.39 -14.16 15.14
CA ASP A 179 6.37 -15.08 14.56
C ASP A 179 6.07 -15.29 13.06
N LEU A 180 7.09 -15.03 12.24
CA LEU A 180 7.07 -15.29 10.80
C LEU A 180 6.76 -16.76 10.50
N GLN A 181 7.35 -17.70 11.26
CA GLN A 181 7.18 -19.12 11.00
C GLN A 181 5.72 -19.57 11.16
N GLU A 182 4.98 -18.97 12.11
CA GLU A 182 3.54 -19.26 12.24
C GLU A 182 2.75 -18.80 11.01
N LEU A 183 3.06 -17.61 10.47
CA LEU A 183 2.42 -17.11 9.26
C LEU A 183 2.77 -18.00 8.05
N LEU A 184 4.05 -18.37 7.90
CA LEU A 184 4.49 -19.23 6.80
C LEU A 184 3.82 -20.61 6.84
N LYS A 185 3.61 -21.19 8.02
CA LYS A 185 2.86 -22.47 8.16
C LYS A 185 1.42 -22.34 7.66
N VAL A 186 0.75 -21.22 7.93
CA VAL A 186 -0.61 -20.98 7.45
C VAL A 186 -0.61 -20.89 5.92
N ILE A 187 0.28 -20.10 5.33
CA ILE A 187 0.39 -19.95 3.87
C ILE A 187 0.74 -21.29 3.21
N ALA A 188 1.67 -22.05 3.78
CA ALA A 188 2.07 -23.37 3.30
C ALA A 188 0.88 -24.36 3.28
N THR A 189 0.04 -24.32 4.32
CA THR A 189 -1.12 -25.20 4.43
C THR A 189 -2.19 -24.86 3.41
N ILE A 190 -2.51 -23.56 3.25
CA ILE A 190 -3.54 -23.11 2.29
C ILE A 190 -3.11 -23.39 0.85
N GLY A 191 -1.82 -23.22 0.54
CA GLY A 191 -1.28 -23.35 -0.82
C GLY A 191 -0.81 -24.77 -1.18
N ASP A 192 -0.79 -25.69 -0.21
CA ASP A 192 -0.12 -27.01 -0.35
C ASP A 192 1.35 -26.85 -0.80
N LEU A 193 2.04 -25.92 -0.16
CA LEU A 193 3.41 -25.52 -0.48
C LEU A 193 4.39 -25.90 0.63
N ARG A 194 5.66 -25.94 0.30
CA ARG A 194 6.77 -26.02 1.23
C ARG A 194 7.43 -24.65 1.35
N LEU A 195 7.32 -24.02 2.53
CA LEU A 195 7.96 -22.76 2.86
C LEU A 195 9.03 -23.01 3.93
N THR A 196 10.28 -22.65 3.64
CA THR A 196 11.41 -22.74 4.57
C THR A 196 12.00 -21.37 4.81
N TYR A 197 12.40 -21.11 6.05
CA TYR A 197 13.05 -19.85 6.43
C TYR A 197 14.45 -20.14 6.96
N GLN A 198 15.44 -19.56 6.32
CA GLN A 198 16.86 -19.67 6.71
C GLN A 198 17.60 -18.39 6.37
N ASP A 199 18.39 -17.88 7.30
CA ASP A 199 19.31 -16.74 7.12
C ASP A 199 18.65 -15.49 6.49
N GLY A 200 17.43 -15.17 6.92
CA GLY A 200 16.70 -14.01 6.40
C GLY A 200 16.04 -14.23 5.04
N ILE A 201 16.04 -15.44 4.52
CA ILE A 201 15.45 -15.81 3.22
C ILE A 201 14.31 -16.80 3.44
N VAL A 202 13.16 -16.54 2.85
CA VAL A 202 12.04 -17.47 2.74
C VAL A 202 12.10 -18.10 1.35
N ILE A 203 12.28 -19.42 1.30
CA ILE A 203 12.28 -20.20 0.07
C ILE A 203 10.92 -20.88 -0.07
N ILE A 204 10.30 -20.74 -1.23
CA ILE A 204 8.97 -21.27 -1.57
C ILE A 204 9.12 -22.31 -2.66
N ASP A 205 8.62 -23.52 -2.40
CA ASP A 205 8.68 -24.64 -3.32
C ASP A 205 7.34 -25.43 -3.29
N PHE A 206 7.14 -26.30 -4.24
CA PHE A 206 6.08 -27.31 -4.17
C PHE A 206 6.38 -28.33 -3.06
N LYS A 207 5.35 -28.95 -2.51
CA LYS A 207 5.51 -30.11 -1.60
C LYS A 207 6.04 -31.32 -2.33
#